data_0b137744d140bcf05ad108e688dfa4d5
#
_entry.id   0b137744d140bcf05ad108e688dfa4d5
#
_cell.length_a   1.000
_cell.length_b   1.000
_cell.length_c   1.000
_cell.angle_alpha   90.00
_cell.angle_beta   90.00
_cell.angle_gamma   90.00
#
_symmetry.space_group_name_H-M   'P 1'
#
loop_
_entity.id
_entity.type
_entity.pdbx_description
1 polymer ?
#
loop_
_entity_poly.entity_id
_entity_poly.type
_entity_poly.pdbx_seq_one_letter_code
_entity_poly.pdbx_strand_id
1 'polypeptide(L)'
;MIDARGGSSDAADRKKRALDLWNEAFPVSGTIAAQYLLARGLAISSLPVLRFHSRCPHPSGANLPAVIGLVEHVNHGPTAIHRTFISANGSGKAAVEPDKASLGPVAGGAVRLAQVRAGQWLLVAEGLETTFSVMHACALPGWAALSAGGIKSLVLPPSANMVVICADDGANGVGQRAANAAAERFLAEGRRVRIALPPRSGLDFNDLLRGSASIPIDENRHVA
;
A
#
# COMPACT_ATOMS: atom_id res chain seq x y z
N MET A 1 -8.97 32.23 17.09
CA MET A 1 -9.34 30.90 17.67
C MET A 1 -9.95 30.10 16.54
N ILE A 2 -9.12 29.28 15.81
CA ILE A 2 -9.56 28.48 14.66
C ILE A 2 -10.28 27.25 15.20
N ASP A 3 -11.51 27.04 14.77
CA ASP A 3 -12.44 26.03 15.27
C ASP A 3 -11.91 24.60 15.02
N ALA A 4 -11.31 23.99 16.03
CA ALA A 4 -10.79 22.61 16.01
C ALA A 4 -11.91 21.54 15.90
N ARG A 5 -13.17 21.91 15.97
CA ARG A 5 -14.33 21.01 15.95
C ARG A 5 -14.74 20.57 14.54
N GLY A 6 -14.53 21.42 13.51
CA GLY A 6 -14.87 21.10 12.13
C GLY A 6 -14.03 19.98 11.52
N GLY A 7 -12.74 19.90 11.85
CA GLY A 7 -11.82 18.89 11.29
C GLY A 7 -12.07 17.46 11.82
N SER A 8 -12.55 17.33 13.05
CA SER A 8 -12.83 16.02 13.68
C SER A 8 -14.10 15.37 13.12
N SER A 9 -15.16 16.16 12.89
CA SER A 9 -16.41 15.68 12.29
C SER A 9 -16.19 15.20 10.85
N ASP A 10 -15.47 15.98 10.03
CA ASP A 10 -15.19 15.63 8.64
C ASP A 10 -14.31 14.34 8.52
N ALA A 11 -13.36 14.14 9.41
CA ALA A 11 -12.55 12.91 9.44
C ALA A 11 -13.40 11.68 9.82
N ALA A 12 -14.31 11.82 10.79
CA ALA A 12 -15.23 10.76 11.20
C ALA A 12 -16.20 10.40 10.07
N ASP A 13 -16.75 11.39 9.38
CA ASP A 13 -17.66 11.20 8.25
C ASP A 13 -16.95 10.52 7.06
N ARG A 14 -15.72 10.92 6.76
CA ARG A 14 -14.90 10.26 5.72
C ARG A 14 -14.58 8.83 6.09
N LYS A 15 -14.24 8.55 7.37
CA LYS A 15 -14.03 7.17 7.85
C LYS A 15 -15.30 6.34 7.67
N LYS A 16 -16.45 6.85 8.12
CA LYS A 16 -17.74 6.16 7.97
C LYS A 16 -18.01 5.80 6.50
N ARG A 17 -17.94 6.78 5.60
CA ARG A 17 -18.16 6.56 4.16
C ARG A 17 -17.18 5.54 3.57
N ALA A 18 -15.92 5.53 4.01
CA ALA A 18 -14.93 4.56 3.59
C ALA A 18 -15.33 3.14 3.98
N LEU A 19 -15.77 2.95 5.23
CA LEU A 19 -16.17 1.65 5.75
C LEU A 19 -17.53 1.19 5.17
N ASP A 20 -18.44 2.09 4.86
CA ASP A 20 -19.68 1.78 4.13
C ASP A 20 -19.33 1.20 2.75
N LEU A 21 -18.48 1.86 1.95
CA LEU A 21 -18.02 1.36 0.65
C LEU A 21 -17.25 0.03 0.76
N TRP A 22 -16.48 -0.15 1.83
CA TRP A 22 -15.83 -1.43 2.10
C TRP A 22 -16.84 -2.56 2.30
N ASN A 23 -17.91 -2.29 3.04
CA ASN A 23 -18.95 -3.29 3.33
C ASN A 23 -19.82 -3.61 2.11
N GLU A 24 -20.00 -2.67 1.19
CA GLU A 24 -20.70 -2.88 -0.09
C GLU A 24 -19.89 -3.69 -1.10
N ALA A 25 -18.56 -3.76 -0.91
CA ALA A 25 -17.65 -4.42 -1.85
C ALA A 25 -17.62 -5.95 -1.66
N PHE A 26 -17.35 -6.66 -2.75
CA PHE A 26 -17.32 -8.13 -2.82
C PHE A 26 -15.88 -8.67 -2.74
N PRO A 27 -15.68 -9.95 -2.40
CA PRO A 27 -14.38 -10.61 -2.56
C PRO A 27 -13.87 -10.47 -4.00
N VAL A 28 -12.54 -10.35 -4.14
CA VAL A 28 -11.88 -10.17 -5.45
C VAL A 28 -12.08 -11.37 -6.38
N SER A 29 -12.14 -12.57 -5.83
CA SER A 29 -12.25 -13.83 -6.61
C SER A 29 -13.46 -13.83 -7.54
N GLY A 30 -13.26 -14.26 -8.79
CA GLY A 30 -14.32 -14.33 -9.80
C GLY A 30 -14.73 -12.98 -10.39
N THR A 31 -14.04 -11.89 -10.10
CA THR A 31 -14.34 -10.54 -10.60
C THR A 31 -13.29 -10.04 -11.59
N ILE A 32 -13.59 -8.93 -12.28
CA ILE A 32 -12.61 -8.22 -13.12
C ILE A 32 -11.40 -7.70 -12.32
N ALA A 33 -11.53 -7.50 -11.01
CA ALA A 33 -10.40 -7.18 -10.14
C ALA A 33 -9.39 -8.32 -10.07
N ALA A 34 -9.84 -9.57 -10.05
CA ALA A 34 -8.95 -10.75 -10.12
C ALA A 34 -8.19 -10.77 -11.46
N GLN A 35 -8.87 -10.47 -12.58
CA GLN A 35 -8.23 -10.38 -13.90
C GLN A 35 -7.18 -9.27 -13.95
N TYR A 36 -7.51 -8.09 -13.40
CA TYR A 36 -6.57 -6.96 -13.30
C TYR A 36 -5.31 -7.35 -12.50
N LEU A 37 -5.48 -7.96 -11.33
CA LEU A 37 -4.37 -8.36 -10.49
C LEU A 37 -3.51 -9.44 -11.17
N LEU A 38 -4.15 -10.42 -11.82
CA LEU A 38 -3.44 -11.46 -12.59
C LEU A 38 -2.64 -10.86 -13.76
N ALA A 39 -3.20 -9.89 -14.49
CA ALA A 39 -2.50 -9.18 -15.57
C ALA A 39 -1.27 -8.40 -15.08
N ARG A 40 -1.22 -8.07 -13.79
CA ARG A 40 -0.05 -7.48 -13.11
C ARG A 40 0.94 -8.51 -12.56
N GLY A 41 0.74 -9.81 -12.84
CA GLY A 41 1.56 -10.90 -12.31
C GLY A 41 1.25 -11.25 -10.85
N LEU A 42 0.12 -10.77 -10.32
CA LEU A 42 -0.28 -10.93 -8.94
C LEU A 42 -1.36 -12.02 -8.84
N ALA A 43 -0.93 -13.28 -8.72
CA ALA A 43 -1.84 -14.40 -8.52
C ALA A 43 -2.36 -14.40 -7.08
N ILE A 44 -3.53 -13.81 -6.85
CA ILE A 44 -4.15 -13.68 -5.54
C ILE A 44 -5.34 -14.64 -5.46
N SER A 45 -5.19 -15.73 -4.72
CA SER A 45 -6.28 -16.68 -4.50
C SER A 45 -7.30 -16.23 -3.44
N SER A 46 -6.85 -15.52 -2.41
CA SER A 46 -7.72 -14.91 -1.37
C SER A 46 -6.91 -13.95 -0.51
N LEU A 47 -7.28 -12.68 -0.52
CA LEU A 47 -6.80 -11.67 0.43
C LEU A 47 -8.00 -10.92 0.99
N PRO A 48 -8.44 -11.23 2.23
CA PRO A 48 -9.61 -10.59 2.82
C PRO A 48 -9.48 -9.08 2.97
N VAL A 49 -8.25 -8.55 2.91
CA VAL A 49 -7.92 -7.13 2.95
C VAL A 49 -8.15 -6.42 1.60
N LEU A 50 -8.44 -7.16 0.53
CA LEU A 50 -8.81 -6.63 -0.78
C LEU A 50 -10.22 -7.03 -1.16
N ARG A 51 -10.96 -6.08 -1.71
CA ARG A 51 -12.31 -6.29 -2.25
C ARG A 51 -12.47 -5.63 -3.62
N PHE A 52 -13.50 -6.03 -4.33
CA PHE A 52 -13.93 -5.43 -5.59
C PHE A 52 -15.21 -4.64 -5.40
N HIS A 53 -15.25 -3.41 -5.87
CA HIS A 53 -16.46 -2.59 -5.93
C HIS A 53 -16.76 -2.21 -7.37
N SER A 54 -17.93 -2.62 -7.89
CA SER A 54 -18.27 -2.47 -9.32
C SER A 54 -18.56 -1.01 -9.73
N ARG A 55 -18.96 -0.16 -8.79
CA ARG A 55 -19.36 1.25 -9.01
C ARG A 55 -18.81 2.17 -7.91
N CYS A 56 -17.52 2.06 -7.63
CA CYS A 56 -16.87 2.87 -6.61
C CYS A 56 -16.86 4.35 -6.99
N PRO A 57 -17.30 5.27 -6.12
CA PRO A 57 -17.25 6.69 -6.38
C PRO A 57 -15.82 7.18 -6.65
N HIS A 58 -15.63 7.91 -7.75
CA HIS A 58 -14.38 8.56 -8.11
C HIS A 58 -14.41 10.05 -7.71
N PRO A 59 -13.27 10.70 -7.42
CA PRO A 59 -13.22 12.14 -7.10
C PRO A 59 -13.82 13.06 -8.16
N SER A 60 -13.86 12.65 -9.43
CA SER A 60 -14.52 13.39 -10.51
C SER A 60 -16.04 13.34 -10.49
N GLY A 61 -16.66 12.59 -9.57
CA GLY A 61 -18.10 12.32 -9.52
C GLY A 61 -18.56 11.09 -10.32
N ALA A 62 -17.68 10.46 -11.10
CA ALA A 62 -18.01 9.21 -11.80
C ALA A 62 -18.07 8.02 -10.83
N ASN A 63 -18.73 6.93 -11.24
CA ASN A 63 -18.70 5.65 -10.55
C ASN A 63 -17.97 4.64 -11.43
N LEU A 64 -16.87 4.07 -10.93
CA LEU A 64 -15.98 3.22 -11.68
C LEU A 64 -15.71 1.90 -10.94
N PRO A 65 -15.43 0.81 -11.67
CA PRO A 65 -14.92 -0.40 -11.03
C PRO A 65 -13.60 -0.12 -10.32
N ALA A 66 -13.43 -0.67 -9.11
CA ALA A 66 -12.21 -0.47 -8.34
C ALA A 66 -11.80 -1.71 -7.53
N VAL A 67 -10.50 -1.93 -7.41
CA VAL A 67 -9.92 -2.72 -6.34
C VAL A 67 -9.85 -1.84 -5.10
N ILE A 68 -10.39 -2.32 -3.99
CA ILE A 68 -10.39 -1.61 -2.71
C ILE A 68 -9.50 -2.36 -1.73
N GLY A 69 -8.52 -1.66 -1.16
CA GLY A 69 -7.70 -2.13 -0.04
C GLY A 69 -8.15 -1.50 1.28
N LEU A 70 -8.37 -2.31 2.31
CA LEU A 70 -8.69 -1.82 3.65
C LEU A 70 -7.44 -1.24 4.31
N VAL A 71 -7.51 0.02 4.72
CA VAL A 71 -6.42 0.69 5.45
C VAL A 71 -6.67 0.52 6.94
N GLU A 72 -5.70 -0.08 7.62
CA GLU A 72 -5.75 -0.32 9.06
C GLU A 72 -4.63 0.40 9.80
N HIS A 73 -4.98 1.12 10.83
CA HIS A 73 -4.03 1.70 11.79
C HIS A 73 -3.83 0.74 12.97
N VAL A 74 -2.58 0.58 13.47
CA VAL A 74 -2.24 -0.39 14.53
C VAL A 74 -3.10 -0.21 15.77
N ASN A 75 -3.35 1.04 16.17
CA ASN A 75 -4.05 1.38 17.40
C ASN A 75 -5.55 1.67 17.21
N HIS A 76 -6.00 1.88 15.96
CA HIS A 76 -7.36 2.36 15.68
C HIS A 76 -8.18 1.43 14.79
N GLY A 77 -7.59 0.29 14.37
CA GLY A 77 -8.22 -0.64 13.45
C GLY A 77 -8.46 -0.01 12.07
N PRO A 78 -9.53 -0.41 11.35
CA PRO A 78 -9.89 0.14 10.06
C PRO A 78 -10.19 1.63 10.11
N THR A 79 -9.53 2.43 9.27
CA THR A 79 -9.68 3.89 9.25
C THR A 79 -10.03 4.45 7.89
N ALA A 80 -9.67 3.75 6.81
CA ALA A 80 -9.83 4.25 5.44
C ALA A 80 -9.89 3.09 4.45
N ILE A 81 -10.14 3.42 3.19
CA ILE A 81 -9.92 2.54 2.04
C ILE A 81 -8.97 3.20 1.04
N HIS A 82 -8.17 2.38 0.39
CA HIS A 82 -7.44 2.76 -0.82
C HIS A 82 -8.14 2.17 -2.04
N ARG A 83 -8.38 2.97 -3.07
CA ARG A 83 -9.11 2.60 -4.27
C ARG A 83 -8.17 2.69 -5.46
N THR A 84 -8.01 1.58 -6.20
CA THR A 84 -7.38 1.57 -7.52
C THR A 84 -8.49 1.40 -8.55
N PHE A 85 -8.74 2.42 -9.35
CA PHE A 85 -9.77 2.38 -10.38
C PHE A 85 -9.27 1.58 -11.58
N ILE A 86 -10.08 0.63 -12.05
CA ILE A 86 -9.71 -0.29 -13.12
C ILE A 86 -10.64 -0.16 -14.31
N SER A 87 -10.15 -0.53 -15.49
CA SER A 87 -10.96 -0.57 -16.70
C SER A 87 -12.11 -1.56 -16.58
N ALA A 88 -13.20 -1.32 -17.29
CA ALA A 88 -14.40 -2.15 -17.23
C ALA A 88 -14.19 -3.61 -17.65
N ASN A 89 -13.13 -3.89 -18.40
CA ASN A 89 -12.73 -5.24 -18.81
C ASN A 89 -11.61 -5.84 -17.96
N GLY A 90 -11.15 -5.14 -16.90
CA GLY A 90 -10.07 -5.61 -16.03
C GLY A 90 -8.67 -5.68 -16.67
N SER A 91 -8.47 -5.16 -17.88
CA SER A 91 -7.18 -5.26 -18.59
C SER A 91 -6.11 -4.32 -18.04
N GLY A 92 -6.50 -3.30 -17.27
CA GLY A 92 -5.59 -2.30 -16.72
C GLY A 92 -6.30 -1.34 -15.77
N LYS A 93 -5.61 -0.25 -15.42
CA LYS A 93 -6.23 0.86 -14.70
C LYS A 93 -7.23 1.61 -15.59
N ALA A 94 -8.22 2.24 -15.00
CA ALA A 94 -9.11 3.14 -15.70
C ALA A 94 -8.34 4.36 -16.24
N ALA A 95 -8.75 4.86 -17.42
CA ALA A 95 -8.17 6.07 -18.01
C ALA A 95 -8.78 7.32 -17.36
N VAL A 96 -8.47 7.52 -16.08
CA VAL A 96 -8.98 8.63 -15.24
C VAL A 96 -7.86 9.18 -14.35
N GLU A 97 -8.00 10.43 -13.94
CA GLU A 97 -7.06 11.07 -13.01
C GLU A 97 -7.83 11.54 -11.78
N PRO A 98 -7.40 11.17 -10.57
CA PRO A 98 -6.33 10.20 -10.28
C PRO A 98 -6.78 8.74 -10.51
N ASP A 99 -5.89 7.87 -10.98
CA ASP A 99 -6.16 6.43 -11.15
C ASP A 99 -6.21 5.66 -9.80
N LYS A 100 -5.75 6.31 -8.73
CA LYS A 100 -5.78 5.83 -7.34
C LYS A 100 -6.22 6.94 -6.40
N ALA A 101 -7.02 6.62 -5.42
CA ALA A 101 -7.44 7.58 -4.40
C ALA A 101 -7.74 6.88 -3.07
N SER A 102 -7.41 7.52 -1.97
CA SER A 102 -7.83 7.07 -0.64
C SER A 102 -9.09 7.80 -0.18
N LEU A 103 -9.86 7.19 0.70
CA LEU A 103 -11.00 7.78 1.39
C LEU A 103 -10.91 7.43 2.87
N GLY A 104 -11.03 8.42 3.74
CA GLY A 104 -10.83 8.31 5.18
C GLY A 104 -9.41 8.67 5.63
N PRO A 105 -9.14 8.68 6.94
CA PRO A 105 -7.83 8.95 7.52
C PRO A 105 -6.83 7.83 7.24
N VAL A 106 -5.79 8.09 6.45
CA VAL A 106 -4.75 7.10 6.08
C VAL A 106 -3.47 7.23 6.90
N ALA A 107 -3.26 8.37 7.57
CA ALA A 107 -2.01 8.62 8.32
C ALA A 107 -1.77 7.54 9.38
N GLY A 108 -0.57 7.00 9.42
CA GLY A 108 -0.17 5.92 10.33
C GLY A 108 -0.68 4.53 9.96
N GLY A 109 -1.61 4.43 9.00
CA GLY A 109 -2.18 3.17 8.53
C GLY A 109 -1.51 2.62 7.29
N ALA A 110 -1.84 1.37 6.96
CA ALA A 110 -1.42 0.67 5.74
C ALA A 110 -2.48 -0.34 5.30
N VAL A 111 -2.44 -0.74 4.04
CA VAL A 111 -3.09 -1.99 3.60
C VAL A 111 -2.17 -3.14 3.97
N ARG A 112 -2.60 -3.96 4.95
CA ARG A 112 -1.79 -5.04 5.52
C ARG A 112 -2.04 -6.34 4.78
N LEU A 113 -1.22 -6.61 3.76
CA LEU A 113 -1.40 -7.76 2.88
C LEU A 113 -1.08 -9.10 3.56
N ALA A 114 -0.30 -9.07 4.63
CA ALA A 114 -0.02 -10.24 5.47
C ALA A 114 0.24 -9.84 6.92
N GLN A 115 0.02 -10.79 7.83
CA GLN A 115 0.37 -10.65 9.25
C GLN A 115 1.89 -10.76 9.43
N VAL A 116 2.46 -9.89 10.26
CA VAL A 116 3.88 -9.95 10.66
C VAL A 116 4.01 -10.60 12.03
N ARG A 117 4.98 -11.52 12.15
CA ARG A 117 5.34 -12.19 13.42
C ARG A 117 6.68 -11.65 13.92
N ALA A 118 6.89 -11.71 15.22
CA ALA A 118 8.18 -11.37 15.82
C ALA A 118 9.31 -12.21 15.18
N GLY A 119 10.44 -11.56 14.89
CA GLY A 119 11.57 -12.20 14.23
C GLY A 119 11.45 -12.36 12.70
N GLN A 120 10.34 -11.92 12.09
CA GLN A 120 10.19 -11.83 10.64
C GLN A 120 10.50 -10.42 10.13
N TRP A 121 11.12 -10.33 8.96
CA TRP A 121 11.20 -9.09 8.20
C TRP A 121 9.84 -8.73 7.65
N LEU A 122 9.41 -7.48 7.87
CA LEU A 122 8.23 -6.88 7.23
C LEU A 122 8.69 -6.02 6.06
N LEU A 123 8.14 -6.29 4.89
CA LEU A 123 8.30 -5.43 3.71
C LEU A 123 7.30 -4.26 3.81
N VAL A 124 7.77 -3.04 3.60
CA VAL A 124 6.94 -1.85 3.51
C VAL A 124 7.23 -1.16 2.19
N ALA A 125 6.21 -0.97 1.37
CA ALA A 125 6.32 -0.26 0.10
C ALA A 125 5.23 0.81 -0.04
N GLU A 126 5.37 1.68 -1.04
CA GLU A 126 4.39 2.73 -1.30
C GLU A 126 3.11 2.14 -1.92
N GLY A 127 3.22 1.40 -3.02
CA GLY A 127 2.09 0.89 -3.78
C GLY A 127 1.67 -0.52 -3.42
N LEU A 128 0.39 -0.85 -3.67
CA LEU A 128 -0.12 -2.23 -3.54
C LEU A 128 0.62 -3.19 -4.46
N GLU A 129 0.76 -2.82 -5.73
CA GLU A 129 1.41 -3.66 -6.75
C GLU A 129 2.88 -3.90 -6.39
N THR A 130 3.61 -2.85 -6.01
CA THR A 130 4.99 -2.93 -5.52
C THR A 130 5.10 -3.86 -4.33
N THR A 131 4.22 -3.69 -3.33
CA THR A 131 4.23 -4.54 -2.13
C THR A 131 4.03 -6.01 -2.47
N PHE A 132 3.05 -6.33 -3.32
CA PHE A 132 2.83 -7.71 -3.76
C PHE A 132 4.03 -8.30 -4.50
N SER A 133 4.65 -7.52 -5.38
CA SER A 133 5.80 -7.98 -6.16
C SER A 133 6.97 -8.38 -5.25
N VAL A 134 7.28 -7.54 -4.26
CA VAL A 134 8.37 -7.87 -3.32
C VAL A 134 7.98 -8.98 -2.36
N MET A 135 6.71 -9.08 -1.93
CA MET A 135 6.23 -10.20 -1.11
C MET A 135 6.39 -11.54 -1.86
N HIS A 136 6.03 -11.56 -3.14
CA HIS A 136 6.16 -12.76 -3.97
C HIS A 136 7.63 -13.17 -4.16
N ALA A 137 8.49 -12.21 -4.46
CA ALA A 137 9.91 -12.46 -4.70
C ALA A 137 10.67 -12.89 -3.44
N CYS A 138 10.31 -12.35 -2.26
CA CYS A 138 11.04 -12.57 -1.01
C CYS A 138 10.37 -13.58 -0.08
N ALA A 139 9.14 -14.00 -0.35
CA ALA A 139 8.31 -14.83 0.54
C ALA A 139 8.17 -14.24 1.96
N LEU A 140 8.11 -12.91 2.07
CA LEU A 140 7.99 -12.16 3.33
C LEU A 140 6.64 -11.43 3.40
N PRO A 141 6.12 -11.17 4.62
CA PRO A 141 4.91 -10.35 4.79
C PRO A 141 5.15 -8.91 4.34
N GLY A 142 4.11 -8.27 3.76
CA GLY A 142 4.22 -6.92 3.24
C GLY A 142 3.01 -6.03 3.57
N TRP A 143 3.27 -4.74 3.74
CA TRP A 143 2.29 -3.69 3.98
C TRP A 143 2.47 -2.55 2.97
N ALA A 144 1.37 -2.10 2.37
CA ALA A 144 1.37 -0.96 1.46
C ALA A 144 1.01 0.33 2.23
N ALA A 145 1.94 1.28 2.28
CA ALA A 145 1.79 2.55 2.99
C ALA A 145 1.11 3.65 2.15
N LEU A 146 0.79 3.38 0.89
CA LEU A 146 -0.05 4.14 -0.04
C LEU A 146 0.56 5.43 -0.61
N SER A 147 1.62 5.95 -0.04
CA SER A 147 2.34 7.12 -0.51
C SER A 147 3.68 7.29 0.22
N ALA A 148 4.56 8.15 -0.31
CA ALA A 148 5.77 8.56 0.39
C ALA A 148 5.48 9.19 1.78
N GLY A 149 4.41 9.97 1.88
CA GLY A 149 3.92 10.49 3.17
C GLY A 149 3.41 9.38 4.10
N GLY A 150 2.77 8.36 3.55
CA GLY A 150 2.33 7.17 4.26
C GLY A 150 3.50 6.39 4.86
N ILE A 151 4.58 6.18 4.10
CA ILE A 151 5.81 5.53 4.60
C ILE A 151 6.37 6.32 5.81
N LYS A 152 6.47 7.64 5.70
CA LYS A 152 6.98 8.51 6.78
C LYS A 152 6.14 8.43 8.06
N SER A 153 4.80 8.35 7.92
CA SER A 153 3.88 8.38 9.06
C SER A 153 3.48 7.00 9.59
N LEU A 154 3.86 5.91 8.89
CA LEU A 154 3.42 4.55 9.20
C LEU A 154 3.71 4.16 10.65
N VAL A 155 2.70 3.71 11.37
CA VAL A 155 2.84 3.16 12.73
C VAL A 155 2.93 1.65 12.66
N LEU A 156 3.96 1.08 13.27
CA LEU A 156 4.21 -0.36 13.27
C LEU A 156 3.96 -0.97 14.65
N PRO A 157 3.45 -2.21 14.72
CA PRO A 157 3.29 -2.91 15.99
C PRO A 157 4.67 -3.33 16.55
N PRO A 158 4.76 -3.61 17.86
CA PRO A 158 6.01 -4.11 18.47
C PRO A 158 6.54 -5.40 17.82
N SER A 159 5.66 -6.24 17.26
CA SER A 159 6.06 -7.47 16.56
C SER A 159 6.84 -7.22 15.27
N ALA A 160 6.69 -6.04 14.63
CA ALA A 160 7.43 -5.65 13.44
C ALA A 160 8.80 -5.05 13.82
N ASN A 161 9.66 -5.82 14.46
CA ASN A 161 10.97 -5.38 14.92
C ASN A 161 12.07 -5.39 13.84
N MET A 162 11.77 -5.92 12.64
CA MET A 162 12.66 -5.97 11.49
C MET A 162 11.91 -5.50 10.25
N VAL A 163 12.38 -4.45 9.59
CA VAL A 163 11.65 -3.76 8.49
C VAL A 163 12.55 -3.57 7.28
N VAL A 164 12.06 -3.93 6.10
CA VAL A 164 12.65 -3.56 4.81
C VAL A 164 11.73 -2.53 4.15
N ILE A 165 12.23 -1.33 3.93
CA ILE A 165 11.51 -0.28 3.20
C ILE A 165 11.88 -0.41 1.73
N CYS A 166 10.93 -0.80 0.90
CA CYS A 166 11.08 -0.90 -0.55
C CYS A 166 10.70 0.46 -1.16
N ALA A 167 11.71 1.28 -1.45
CA ALA A 167 11.51 2.63 -1.98
C ALA A 167 11.49 2.63 -3.50
N ASP A 168 10.55 3.37 -4.09
CA ASP A 168 10.53 3.60 -5.53
C ASP A 168 11.67 4.56 -5.92
N ASP A 169 12.36 4.25 -7.03
CA ASP A 169 13.46 5.05 -7.57
C ASP A 169 12.94 6.06 -8.62
N GLY A 170 11.98 6.88 -8.21
CA GLY A 170 11.45 7.95 -9.06
C GLY A 170 12.49 9.08 -9.27
N ALA A 171 12.52 9.66 -10.48
CA ALA A 171 13.49 10.66 -10.92
C ALA A 171 13.66 11.89 -9.98
N ASN A 172 12.67 12.18 -9.14
CA ASN A 172 12.69 13.29 -8.20
C ASN A 172 13.20 12.91 -6.78
N GLY A 173 13.55 11.62 -6.54
CA GLY A 173 14.06 11.11 -5.25
C GLY A 173 13.10 11.21 -4.07
N VAL A 174 11.80 11.46 -4.30
CA VAL A 174 10.80 11.61 -3.22
C VAL A 174 10.66 10.32 -2.42
N GLY A 175 10.60 9.17 -3.11
CA GLY A 175 10.51 7.84 -2.48
C GLY A 175 11.72 7.56 -1.58
N GLN A 176 12.94 7.83 -2.08
CA GLN A 176 14.18 7.63 -1.31
C GLN A 176 14.24 8.52 -0.07
N ARG A 177 13.91 9.82 -0.19
CA ARG A 177 13.85 10.73 0.97
C ARG A 177 12.82 10.28 2.00
N ALA A 178 11.68 9.76 1.56
CA ALA A 178 10.67 9.24 2.46
C ALA A 178 11.14 7.97 3.18
N ALA A 179 11.81 7.07 2.45
CA ALA A 179 12.38 5.84 3.01
C ALA A 179 13.46 6.14 4.05
N ASN A 180 14.38 7.07 3.77
CA ASN A 180 15.42 7.48 4.72
C ASN A 180 14.82 8.06 6.00
N ALA A 181 13.87 9.00 5.89
CA ALA A 181 13.22 9.59 7.06
C ALA A 181 12.44 8.55 7.90
N ALA A 182 11.81 7.58 7.24
CA ALA A 182 11.14 6.47 7.94
C ALA A 182 12.15 5.52 8.59
N ALA A 183 13.27 5.23 7.90
CA ALA A 183 14.33 4.38 8.43
C ALA A 183 14.96 4.97 9.70
N GLU A 184 15.30 6.26 9.69
CA GLU A 184 15.80 6.98 10.86
C GLU A 184 14.83 6.86 12.05
N ARG A 185 13.54 7.08 11.82
CA ARG A 185 12.51 6.95 12.85
C ARG A 185 12.40 5.52 13.38
N PHE A 186 12.36 4.52 12.50
CA PHE A 186 12.25 3.12 12.90
C PHE A 186 13.51 2.63 13.66
N LEU A 187 14.70 3.11 13.27
CA LEU A 187 15.94 2.85 14.02
C LEU A 187 15.88 3.48 15.43
N ALA A 188 15.39 4.72 15.54
CA ALA A 188 15.19 5.37 16.84
C ALA A 188 14.15 4.66 17.71
N GLU A 189 13.18 3.94 17.11
CA GLU A 189 12.24 3.05 17.79
C GLU A 189 12.87 1.70 18.20
N GLY A 190 14.17 1.48 17.96
CA GLY A 190 14.90 0.24 18.28
C GLY A 190 14.66 -0.91 17.29
N ARG A 191 14.17 -0.65 16.10
CA ARG A 191 13.96 -1.67 15.06
C ARG A 191 15.23 -1.88 14.21
N ARG A 192 15.34 -3.05 13.62
CA ARG A 192 16.32 -3.30 12.55
C ARG A 192 15.70 -2.86 11.23
N VAL A 193 16.41 -2.04 10.47
CA VAL A 193 15.89 -1.45 9.22
C VAL A 193 16.86 -1.69 8.06
N ARG A 194 16.29 -1.97 6.89
CA ARG A 194 16.97 -1.99 5.60
C ARG A 194 16.18 -1.17 4.60
N ILE A 195 16.85 -0.57 3.61
CA ILE A 195 16.21 0.07 2.46
C ILE A 195 16.57 -0.74 1.23
N ALA A 196 15.57 -1.15 0.48
CA ALA A 196 15.72 -1.81 -0.82
C ALA A 196 15.32 -0.83 -1.93
N LEU A 197 16.14 -0.77 -2.97
CA LEU A 197 15.88 0.00 -4.19
C LEU A 197 15.84 -0.95 -5.39
N PRO A 198 15.07 -0.65 -6.45
CA PRO A 198 15.18 -1.37 -7.70
C PRO A 198 16.64 -1.32 -8.21
N PRO A 199 17.15 -2.40 -8.83
CA PRO A 199 18.57 -2.48 -9.26
C PRO A 199 18.92 -1.55 -10.41
N ARG A 200 17.92 -0.98 -11.10
CA ARG A 200 18.09 -0.02 -12.18
C ARG A 200 17.14 1.15 -11.97
N SER A 201 17.66 2.37 -12.16
CA SER A 201 16.85 3.58 -12.11
C SER A 201 15.75 3.55 -13.20
N GLY A 202 14.56 4.01 -12.83
CA GLY A 202 13.39 4.06 -13.72
C GLY A 202 12.59 2.76 -13.80
N LEU A 203 13.02 1.67 -13.15
CA LEU A 203 12.20 0.46 -12.94
C LEU A 203 11.51 0.51 -11.59
N ASP A 204 10.30 -0.06 -11.52
CA ASP A 204 9.66 -0.40 -10.26
C ASP A 204 9.85 -1.90 -9.94
N PHE A 205 9.51 -2.30 -8.71
CA PHE A 205 9.62 -3.71 -8.30
C PHE A 205 8.62 -4.63 -9.02
N ASN A 206 7.53 -4.09 -9.58
CA ASN A 206 6.61 -4.87 -10.39
C ASN A 206 7.18 -5.16 -11.78
N ASP A 207 7.93 -4.23 -12.35
CA ASP A 207 8.67 -4.45 -13.60
C ASP A 207 9.70 -5.57 -13.45
N LEU A 208 10.38 -5.64 -12.30
CA LEU A 208 11.33 -6.71 -11.99
C LEU A 208 10.64 -8.08 -11.91
N LEU A 209 9.50 -8.17 -11.24
CA LEU A 209 8.73 -9.41 -11.16
C LEU A 209 8.30 -9.90 -12.56
N ARG A 210 7.85 -8.99 -13.42
CA ARG A 210 7.44 -9.29 -14.80
C ARG A 210 8.61 -9.64 -15.71
N GLY A 211 9.81 -9.12 -15.42
CA GLY A 211 11.04 -9.36 -16.17
C GLY A 211 11.84 -10.59 -15.74
N SER A 212 11.35 -11.40 -14.78
CA SER A 212 12.03 -12.63 -14.29
C SER A 212 13.43 -12.42 -13.72
N ALA A 213 13.75 -11.27 -13.15
CA ALA A 213 15.01 -11.04 -12.45
C ALA A 213 14.84 -11.21 -10.93
N SER A 214 15.70 -12.03 -10.30
CA SER A 214 15.80 -12.13 -8.83
C SER A 214 16.08 -10.75 -8.24
N ILE A 215 15.35 -10.37 -7.20
CA ILE A 215 15.61 -9.12 -6.45
C ILE A 215 16.71 -9.43 -5.43
N PRO A 216 17.97 -8.94 -5.60
CA PRO A 216 18.99 -9.14 -4.58
C PRO A 216 18.64 -8.28 -3.35
N ILE A 217 18.40 -8.90 -2.22
CA ILE A 217 18.43 -8.19 -0.94
C ILE A 217 19.91 -8.04 -0.59
N ASP A 218 20.47 -6.86 -0.83
CA ASP A 218 21.85 -6.54 -0.43
C ASP A 218 21.92 -6.55 1.10
N GLU A 219 22.54 -7.60 1.65
CA GLU A 219 22.71 -7.79 3.10
C GLU A 219 23.62 -6.73 3.74
N ASN A 220 24.39 -5.97 2.94
CA ASN A 220 25.47 -5.10 3.41
C ASN A 220 25.16 -3.59 3.35
N ARG A 221 24.00 -3.14 2.89
CA ARG A 221 23.63 -1.72 3.01
C ARG A 221 23.10 -1.42 4.40
N HIS A 222 24.02 -1.26 5.34
CA HIS A 222 23.73 -0.55 6.58
C HIS A 222 23.64 0.95 6.26
N VAL A 223 22.57 1.58 6.70
CA VAL A 223 22.54 3.05 6.83
C VAL A 223 23.53 3.38 7.95
N ALA A 224 24.64 4.03 7.61
CA ALA A 224 25.62 4.56 8.54
C ALA A 224 25.05 5.78 9.29
#